data_3c847d2b5d2503be9af3e99d25e39db7
#
_entry.id   3c847d2b5d2503be9af3e99d25e39db7
#
_cell.length_a   1.000
_cell.length_b   1.000
_cell.length_c   1.000
_cell.angle_alpha   90.00
_cell.angle_beta   90.00
_cell.angle_gamma   90.00
#
_symmetry.space_group_name_H-M   'P 1'
#
loop_
_entity.id
_entity.type
_entity.pdbx_description
1 polymer ?
#
loop_
_entity_poly.entity_id
_entity_poly.type
_entity_poly.pdbx_seq_one_letter_code
_entity_poly.pdbx_strand_id
1 'polypeptide(L)'
;ADNVIDVNYVKEMNKVFDSGYKVVTSYRNSKNYDTNWITAGYSLWFIREAKYLNNPRMMIKTSCAVSGTGYLVDSSIIKKNHGWKCNLLTEDIEFTVTNILDGEKVGYCGSAMFYDEQPTTFRQSWNQRMRWTKGFYQVLFKYGKDLFITMFKEKRMFVSCYDMIM
;
A
#
# COMPACT_ATOMS: atom_id res chain seq x y z
N ALA A 1 -10.50 2.57 19.04
CA ALA A 1 -9.46 2.32 18.05
C ALA A 1 -10.10 1.90 16.74
N ASP A 2 -9.74 2.57 15.67
CA ASP A 2 -10.40 2.37 14.38
C ASP A 2 -9.94 1.07 13.71
N ASN A 3 -8.74 0.58 14.05
CA ASN A 3 -8.14 -0.62 13.49
C ASN A 3 -8.07 -1.76 14.49
N VAL A 4 -8.43 -2.96 14.05
CA VAL A 4 -8.29 -4.22 14.78
C VAL A 4 -7.43 -5.17 13.94
N ILE A 5 -6.53 -5.90 14.55
CA ILE A 5 -5.65 -6.87 13.88
C ILE A 5 -5.97 -8.29 14.29
N ASP A 6 -5.72 -9.25 13.39
CA ASP A 6 -5.76 -10.68 13.71
C ASP A 6 -4.71 -11.05 14.77
N VAL A 7 -5.00 -12.07 15.58
CA VAL A 7 -4.11 -12.53 16.66
C VAL A 7 -2.74 -12.99 16.16
N ASN A 8 -2.65 -13.49 14.94
CA ASN A 8 -1.41 -13.94 14.31
C ASN A 8 -0.75 -12.87 13.42
N TYR A 9 -1.29 -11.66 13.38
CA TYR A 9 -0.88 -10.61 12.45
C TYR A 9 0.64 -10.40 12.40
N VAL A 10 1.26 -10.13 13.54
CA VAL A 10 2.71 -9.86 13.61
C VAL A 10 3.52 -11.09 13.19
N LYS A 11 3.11 -12.30 13.61
CA LYS A 11 3.76 -13.55 13.23
C LYS A 11 3.75 -13.77 11.73
N GLU A 12 2.62 -13.53 11.08
CA GLU A 12 2.51 -13.70 9.62
C GLU A 12 3.29 -12.63 8.87
N MET A 13 3.27 -11.38 9.32
CA MET A 13 4.07 -10.30 8.75
C MET A 13 5.58 -10.59 8.82
N ASN A 14 6.06 -11.11 9.96
CA ASN A 14 7.47 -11.49 10.12
C ASN A 14 7.91 -12.57 9.15
N LYS A 15 7.07 -13.55 8.81
CA LYS A 15 7.43 -14.59 7.82
C LYS A 15 7.76 -13.97 6.45
N VAL A 16 7.00 -12.96 6.04
CA VAL A 16 7.25 -12.28 4.76
C VAL A 16 8.48 -11.37 4.87
N PHE A 17 8.66 -10.70 6.00
CA PHE A 17 9.85 -9.90 6.29
C PHE A 17 11.12 -10.77 6.24
N ASP A 18 11.13 -11.92 6.90
CA ASP A 18 12.24 -12.87 6.91
C ASP A 18 12.57 -13.47 5.53
N SER A 19 11.61 -13.41 4.57
CA SER A 19 11.85 -13.79 3.19
C SER A 19 12.63 -12.74 2.37
N GLY A 20 13.00 -11.60 2.98
CA GLY A 20 13.90 -10.60 2.42
C GLY A 20 13.23 -9.28 2.00
N TYR A 21 11.96 -9.08 2.31
CA TYR A 21 11.29 -7.79 2.09
C TYR A 21 11.50 -6.85 3.27
N LYS A 22 12.03 -5.65 3.03
CA LYS A 22 12.20 -4.62 4.08
C LYS A 22 10.93 -3.81 4.37
N VAL A 23 9.99 -3.82 3.44
CA VAL A 23 8.65 -3.24 3.62
C VAL A 23 7.64 -4.31 3.27
N VAL A 24 6.66 -4.52 4.14
CA VAL A 24 5.60 -5.52 3.95
C VAL A 24 4.26 -4.88 4.25
N THR A 25 3.36 -4.90 3.28
CA THR A 25 1.95 -4.52 3.48
C THR A 25 1.10 -5.76 3.76
N SER A 26 -0.08 -5.57 4.32
CA SER A 26 -0.97 -6.64 4.75
C SER A 26 -2.33 -6.59 4.07
N TYR A 27 -3.19 -7.56 4.36
CA TYR A 27 -4.56 -7.58 3.86
C TYR A 27 -5.43 -6.65 4.68
N ARG A 28 -5.83 -5.53 4.06
CA ARG A 28 -6.83 -4.61 4.61
C ARG A 28 -8.23 -5.15 4.37
N ASN A 29 -9.06 -5.16 5.40
CA ASN A 29 -10.46 -5.53 5.30
C ASN A 29 -11.34 -4.48 6.02
N SER A 30 -12.65 -4.52 5.79
CA SER A 30 -13.59 -3.61 6.42
C SER A 30 -14.18 -4.22 7.69
N LYS A 31 -14.15 -3.47 8.79
CA LYS A 31 -14.74 -3.87 10.08
C LYS A 31 -16.28 -3.82 10.05
N ASN A 32 -16.83 -2.85 9.33
CA ASN A 32 -18.26 -2.53 9.28
C ASN A 32 -18.88 -2.79 7.90
N TYR A 33 -18.44 -3.86 7.22
CA TYR A 33 -18.84 -4.19 5.83
C TYR A 33 -20.35 -4.38 5.65
N ASP A 34 -21.05 -4.79 6.70
CA ASP A 34 -22.49 -5.13 6.71
C ASP A 34 -23.39 -3.96 7.07
N THR A 35 -22.85 -2.78 7.34
CA THR A 35 -23.63 -1.62 7.77
C THR A 35 -24.52 -1.07 6.65
N ASN A 36 -23.99 -0.95 5.42
CA ASN A 36 -24.74 -0.51 4.25
C ASN A 36 -23.96 -0.78 2.94
N TRP A 37 -24.56 -0.42 1.79
CA TRP A 37 -23.97 -0.63 0.47
C TRP A 37 -22.63 0.11 0.25
N ILE A 38 -22.40 1.24 0.95
CA ILE A 38 -21.13 2.00 0.84
C ILE A 38 -20.00 1.20 1.49
N THR A 39 -20.21 0.74 2.72
CA THR A 39 -19.22 -0.06 3.47
C THR A 39 -18.98 -1.41 2.80
N ALA A 40 -20.03 -2.04 2.26
CA ALA A 40 -19.90 -3.25 1.44
C ALA A 40 -19.04 -3.00 0.18
N GLY A 41 -19.24 -1.86 -0.48
CA GLY A 41 -18.45 -1.45 -1.63
C GLY A 41 -16.96 -1.28 -1.30
N TYR A 42 -16.60 -0.75 -0.12
CA TYR A 42 -15.21 -0.70 0.35
C TYR A 42 -14.63 -2.10 0.59
N SER A 43 -15.41 -3.01 1.18
CA SER A 43 -14.97 -4.39 1.38
C SER A 43 -14.66 -5.09 0.08
N LEU A 44 -15.52 -4.95 -0.93
CA LEU A 44 -15.26 -5.48 -2.27
C LEU A 44 -14.01 -4.88 -2.91
N TRP A 45 -13.77 -3.58 -2.70
CA TRP A 45 -12.56 -2.91 -3.15
C TRP A 45 -11.30 -3.53 -2.52
N PHE A 46 -11.28 -3.75 -1.20
CA PHE A 46 -10.15 -4.36 -0.50
C PHE A 46 -9.92 -5.82 -0.87
N ILE A 47 -11.00 -6.60 -1.10
CA ILE A 47 -10.89 -7.96 -1.63
C ILE A 47 -10.25 -7.94 -3.02
N ARG A 48 -10.67 -7.00 -3.90
CA ARG A 48 -10.04 -6.81 -5.22
C ARG A 48 -8.56 -6.47 -5.09
N GLU A 49 -8.22 -5.51 -4.24
CA GLU A 49 -6.83 -5.11 -3.99
C GLU A 49 -5.99 -6.28 -3.51
N ALA A 50 -6.46 -7.02 -2.52
CA ALA A 50 -5.77 -8.18 -1.96
C ALA A 50 -5.56 -9.29 -2.98
N LYS A 51 -6.65 -9.76 -3.62
CA LYS A 51 -6.64 -10.96 -4.45
C LYS A 51 -6.16 -10.71 -5.88
N TYR A 52 -6.49 -9.57 -6.47
CA TYR A 52 -6.28 -9.32 -7.90
C TYR A 52 -5.21 -8.27 -8.20
N LEU A 53 -4.67 -7.59 -7.18
CA LEU A 53 -3.53 -6.70 -7.32
C LEU A 53 -2.32 -7.22 -6.53
N ASN A 54 -2.40 -7.27 -5.20
CA ASN A 54 -1.23 -7.58 -4.37
C ASN A 54 -0.78 -9.04 -4.48
N ASN A 55 -1.69 -10.02 -4.51
CA ASN A 55 -1.32 -11.41 -4.74
C ASN A 55 -0.60 -11.63 -6.10
N PRO A 56 -1.14 -11.17 -7.24
CA PRO A 56 -0.43 -11.27 -8.51
C PRO A 56 0.92 -10.56 -8.51
N ARG A 57 1.02 -9.38 -7.90
CA ARG A 57 2.29 -8.65 -7.75
C ARG A 57 3.34 -9.47 -7.02
N MET A 58 2.97 -10.16 -5.93
CA MET A 58 3.86 -11.08 -5.22
C MET A 58 4.28 -12.27 -6.10
N MET A 59 3.33 -12.87 -6.85
CA MET A 59 3.62 -14.02 -7.72
C MET A 59 4.63 -13.67 -8.82
N ILE A 60 4.53 -12.50 -9.44
CA ILE A 60 5.46 -12.04 -10.48
C ILE A 60 6.67 -11.27 -9.91
N LYS A 61 6.81 -11.25 -8.58
CA LYS A 61 7.91 -10.60 -7.86
C LYS A 61 8.10 -9.11 -8.20
N THR A 62 6.99 -8.41 -8.43
CA THR A 62 6.98 -6.94 -8.51
C THR A 62 6.64 -6.33 -7.14
N SER A 63 6.73 -5.00 -7.02
CA SER A 63 6.38 -4.32 -5.77
C SER A 63 4.87 -4.27 -5.58
N CYS A 64 4.40 -4.55 -4.36
CA CYS A 64 3.05 -4.18 -3.93
C CYS A 64 3.01 -2.70 -3.55
N ALA A 65 1.81 -2.19 -3.28
CA ALA A 65 1.61 -0.85 -2.74
C ALA A 65 1.17 -0.92 -1.28
N VAL A 66 1.71 -0.04 -0.44
CA VAL A 66 1.18 0.16 0.91
C VAL A 66 -0.19 0.83 0.79
N SER A 67 -1.17 0.35 1.53
CA SER A 67 -2.56 0.84 1.51
C SER A 67 -2.99 1.29 2.90
N GLY A 68 -2.76 2.56 3.20
CA GLY A 68 -3.11 3.16 4.48
C GLY A 68 -2.24 2.67 5.64
N THR A 69 -2.82 1.91 6.56
CA THR A 69 -2.16 1.38 7.76
C THR A 69 -1.83 -0.12 7.61
N GLY A 70 -1.31 -0.74 8.66
CA GLY A 70 -1.09 -2.19 8.68
C GLY A 70 0.07 -2.64 7.79
N TYR A 71 1.21 -1.99 7.92
CA TYR A 71 2.44 -2.39 7.25
C TYR A 71 3.63 -2.44 8.22
N LEU A 72 4.64 -3.21 7.85
CA LEU A 72 5.89 -3.37 8.58
C LEU A 72 7.02 -2.75 7.75
N VAL A 73 7.93 -2.05 8.42
CA VAL A 73 9.08 -1.39 7.79
C VAL A 73 10.34 -1.72 8.57
N ASP A 74 11.41 -2.08 7.86
CA ASP A 74 12.73 -2.20 8.46
C ASP A 74 13.25 -0.84 8.94
N SER A 75 13.77 -0.80 10.15
CA SER A 75 14.28 0.42 10.77
C SER A 75 15.43 1.08 9.95
N SER A 76 16.14 0.30 9.13
CA SER A 76 17.20 0.82 8.27
C SER A 76 16.68 1.80 7.23
N ILE A 77 15.45 1.60 6.69
CA ILE A 77 14.81 2.52 5.75
C ILE A 77 14.56 3.88 6.42
N ILE A 78 13.98 3.85 7.63
CA ILE A 78 13.68 5.07 8.38
C ILE A 78 14.99 5.80 8.77
N LYS A 79 16.01 5.05 9.20
CA LYS A 79 17.33 5.62 9.53
C LYS A 79 18.03 6.21 8.31
N LYS A 80 18.02 5.51 7.15
CA LYS A 80 18.56 6.00 5.88
C LYS A 80 17.92 7.33 5.48
N ASN A 81 16.62 7.46 5.71
CA ASN A 81 15.87 8.66 5.37
C ASN A 81 15.93 9.77 6.43
N HIS A 82 16.67 9.57 7.54
CA HIS A 82 16.69 10.51 8.68
C HIS A 82 15.29 10.80 9.25
N GLY A 83 14.40 9.81 9.24
CA GLY A 83 13.03 9.90 9.71
C GLY A 83 11.98 9.72 8.62
N TRP A 84 10.74 10.08 8.93
CA TRP A 84 9.61 10.01 8.00
C TRP A 84 9.58 11.25 7.09
N LYS A 85 9.63 11.05 5.77
CA LYS A 85 9.69 12.15 4.78
C LYS A 85 8.45 12.27 3.89
N CYS A 86 7.51 11.33 4.01
CA CYS A 86 6.31 11.33 3.18
C CYS A 86 5.24 12.22 3.81
N ASN A 87 4.85 13.30 3.10
CA ASN A 87 3.96 14.33 3.63
C ASN A 87 2.82 14.71 2.65
N LEU A 88 2.64 13.95 1.55
CA LEU A 88 1.55 14.17 0.61
C LEU A 88 0.23 13.62 1.19
N LEU A 89 -0.89 13.91 0.52
CA LEU A 89 -2.22 13.47 0.96
C LEU A 89 -2.38 11.94 0.98
N THR A 90 -1.57 11.23 0.21
CA THR A 90 -1.44 9.76 0.18
C THR A 90 0.01 9.42 0.52
N GLU A 91 0.36 9.60 1.78
CA GLU A 91 1.71 9.36 2.31
C GLU A 91 2.15 7.89 2.15
N ASP A 92 1.20 6.97 2.16
CA ASP A 92 1.38 5.53 1.92
C ASP A 92 1.85 5.23 0.49
N ILE A 93 1.22 5.86 -0.50
CA ILE A 93 1.63 5.75 -1.90
C ILE A 93 2.95 6.50 -2.15
N GLU A 94 3.13 7.69 -1.55
CA GLU A 94 4.41 8.40 -1.61
C GLU A 94 5.54 7.53 -1.04
N PHE A 95 5.32 6.87 0.10
CA PHE A 95 6.26 5.95 0.72
C PHE A 95 6.54 4.74 -0.18
N THR A 96 5.53 4.16 -0.80
CA THR A 96 5.68 3.07 -1.77
C THR A 96 6.58 3.49 -2.92
N VAL A 97 6.28 4.61 -3.55
CA VAL A 97 7.03 5.13 -4.72
C VAL A 97 8.47 5.44 -4.36
N THR A 98 8.74 6.09 -3.22
CA THR A 98 10.12 6.40 -2.80
C THR A 98 10.94 5.13 -2.55
N ASN A 99 10.36 4.08 -1.96
CA ASN A 99 11.05 2.80 -1.80
C ASN A 99 11.34 2.13 -3.15
N ILE A 100 10.41 2.16 -4.10
CA ILE A 100 10.62 1.64 -5.46
C ILE A 100 11.77 2.37 -6.16
N LEU A 101 11.82 3.69 -6.06
CA LEU A 101 12.92 4.51 -6.62
C LEU A 101 14.28 4.20 -5.96
N ASP A 102 14.26 3.83 -4.68
CA ASP A 102 15.44 3.37 -3.93
C ASP A 102 15.83 1.90 -4.23
N GLY A 103 15.11 1.23 -5.13
CA GLY A 103 15.37 -0.17 -5.53
C GLY A 103 14.80 -1.22 -4.55
N GLU A 104 14.01 -0.80 -3.55
CA GLU A 104 13.35 -1.71 -2.61
C GLU A 104 11.94 -2.05 -3.09
N LYS A 105 11.52 -3.30 -2.88
CA LYS A 105 10.16 -3.76 -3.21
C LYS A 105 9.33 -3.90 -1.95
N VAL A 106 8.07 -3.51 -2.03
CA VAL A 106 7.08 -3.77 -0.99
C VAL A 106 6.54 -5.18 -1.18
N GLY A 107 6.69 -6.02 -0.16
CA GLY A 107 6.07 -7.34 -0.09
C GLY A 107 4.60 -7.26 0.36
N TYR A 108 3.87 -8.35 0.21
CA TYR A 108 2.47 -8.45 0.66
C TYR A 108 2.24 -9.72 1.47
N CYS A 109 1.60 -9.60 2.62
CA CYS A 109 1.20 -10.70 3.47
C CYS A 109 -0.32 -10.87 3.47
N GLY A 110 -0.83 -11.80 2.66
CA GLY A 110 -2.28 -12.06 2.56
C GLY A 110 -2.88 -12.78 3.77
N SER A 111 -2.05 -13.42 4.62
CA SER A 111 -2.47 -14.07 5.86
C SER A 111 -2.49 -13.13 7.07
N ALA A 112 -1.87 -11.97 6.98
CA ALA A 112 -1.93 -10.94 8.01
C ALA A 112 -3.08 -9.97 7.69
N MET A 113 -4.16 -10.09 8.43
CA MET A 113 -5.36 -9.30 8.19
C MET A 113 -5.55 -8.22 9.25
N PHE A 114 -5.85 -7.00 8.83
CA PHE A 114 -6.36 -5.97 9.71
C PHE A 114 -7.71 -5.43 9.23
N TYR A 115 -8.51 -4.99 10.17
CA TYR A 115 -9.87 -4.52 9.96
C TYR A 115 -9.93 -3.03 10.27
N ASP A 116 -10.38 -2.26 9.31
CA ASP A 116 -10.47 -0.80 9.36
C ASP A 116 -11.92 -0.36 9.22
N GLU A 117 -12.31 0.71 9.89
CA GLU A 117 -13.66 1.25 9.84
C GLU A 117 -13.83 2.13 8.60
N GLN A 118 -14.88 1.87 7.81
CA GLN A 118 -15.14 2.56 6.56
C GLN A 118 -16.26 3.60 6.69
N PRO A 119 -16.24 4.66 5.85
CA PRO A 119 -17.31 5.65 5.81
C PRO A 119 -18.68 5.03 5.60
N THR A 120 -19.65 5.46 6.38
CA THR A 120 -21.04 4.98 6.30
C THR A 120 -21.96 5.89 5.47
N THR A 121 -21.50 7.12 5.15
CA THR A 121 -22.28 8.06 4.35
C THR A 121 -21.62 8.34 3.01
N PHE A 122 -22.44 8.62 1.99
CA PHE A 122 -21.94 8.97 0.65
C PHE A 122 -21.01 10.19 0.68
N ARG A 123 -21.37 11.22 1.44
CA ARG A 123 -20.56 12.45 1.55
C ARG A 123 -19.17 12.18 2.11
N GLN A 124 -19.07 11.37 3.17
CA GLN A 124 -17.77 10.98 3.74
C GLN A 124 -16.95 10.17 2.74
N SER A 125 -17.58 9.18 2.08
CA SER A 125 -16.95 8.35 1.04
C SER A 125 -16.46 9.21 -0.13
N TRP A 126 -17.26 10.15 -0.61
CA TRP A 126 -16.89 11.08 -1.68
C TRP A 126 -15.66 11.92 -1.30
N ASN A 127 -15.69 12.55 -0.12
CA ASN A 127 -14.58 13.37 0.35
C ASN A 127 -13.28 12.57 0.49
N GLN A 128 -13.37 11.34 1.00
CA GLN A 128 -12.21 10.45 1.14
C GLN A 128 -11.63 10.07 -0.22
N ARG A 129 -12.47 9.67 -1.19
CA ARG A 129 -12.02 9.32 -2.55
C ARG A 129 -11.43 10.51 -3.30
N MET A 130 -12.01 11.70 -3.13
CA MET A 130 -11.45 12.93 -3.71
C MET A 130 -10.06 13.24 -3.12
N ARG A 131 -9.87 13.02 -1.82
CA ARG A 131 -8.56 13.16 -1.18
C ARG A 131 -7.55 12.17 -1.76
N TRP A 132 -7.93 10.90 -1.92
CA TRP A 132 -7.08 9.88 -2.54
C TRP A 132 -6.71 10.24 -3.98
N THR A 133 -7.69 10.58 -4.80
CA THR A 133 -7.44 11.00 -6.19
C THR A 133 -6.47 12.17 -6.26
N LYS A 134 -6.68 13.20 -5.44
CA LYS A 134 -5.76 14.34 -5.37
C LYS A 134 -4.34 13.92 -4.94
N GLY A 135 -4.24 13.04 -3.96
CA GLY A 135 -2.96 12.49 -3.49
C GLY A 135 -2.22 11.71 -4.58
N PHE A 136 -2.92 10.86 -5.32
CA PHE A 136 -2.32 10.14 -6.46
C PHE A 136 -1.75 11.09 -7.50
N TYR A 137 -2.48 12.15 -7.88
CA TYR A 137 -1.95 13.17 -8.80
C TYR A 137 -0.74 13.90 -8.24
N GLN A 138 -0.74 14.22 -6.94
CA GLN A 138 0.43 14.84 -6.29
C GLN A 138 1.66 13.94 -6.39
N VAL A 139 1.53 12.64 -6.11
CA VAL A 139 2.62 11.67 -6.24
C VAL A 139 3.08 11.55 -7.69
N LEU A 140 2.14 11.44 -8.64
CA LEU A 140 2.46 11.34 -10.06
C LEU A 140 3.22 12.58 -10.56
N PHE A 141 2.78 13.78 -10.23
CA PHE A 141 3.47 15.01 -10.66
C PHE A 141 4.85 15.15 -9.99
N LYS A 142 5.00 14.71 -8.74
CA LYS A 142 6.26 14.81 -8.02
C LYS A 142 7.30 13.77 -8.47
N TYR A 143 6.87 12.53 -8.67
CA TYR A 143 7.78 11.38 -8.88
C TYR A 143 7.63 10.71 -10.25
N GLY A 144 6.64 11.06 -11.06
CA GLY A 144 6.37 10.38 -12.33
C GLY A 144 7.54 10.38 -13.30
N LYS A 145 8.30 11.51 -13.38
CA LYS A 145 9.51 11.60 -14.19
C LYS A 145 10.60 10.63 -13.69
N ASP A 146 10.80 10.54 -12.38
CA ASP A 146 11.83 9.69 -11.80
C ASP A 146 11.44 8.21 -11.95
N LEU A 147 10.16 7.87 -11.78
CA LEU A 147 9.64 6.53 -12.06
C LEU A 147 9.88 6.14 -13.53
N PHE A 148 9.58 7.04 -14.47
CA PHE A 148 9.80 6.79 -15.89
C PHE A 148 11.28 6.56 -16.21
N ILE A 149 12.18 7.38 -15.66
CA ILE A 149 13.63 7.22 -15.85
C ILE A 149 14.11 5.90 -15.23
N THR A 150 13.70 5.60 -14.00
CA THR A 150 14.10 4.38 -13.27
C THR A 150 13.61 3.13 -13.97
N MET A 151 12.42 3.16 -14.58
CA MET A 151 11.86 2.07 -15.36
C MET A 151 12.81 1.56 -16.44
N PHE A 152 13.54 2.45 -17.12
CA PHE A 152 14.48 2.06 -18.18
C PHE A 152 15.92 1.86 -17.68
N LYS A 153 16.32 2.49 -16.58
CA LYS A 153 17.65 2.32 -16.00
C LYS A 153 17.78 1.02 -15.20
N GLU A 154 16.75 0.68 -14.42
CA GLU A 154 16.75 -0.44 -13.48
C GLU A 154 15.81 -1.54 -13.95
N LYS A 155 16.30 -2.45 -14.81
CA LYS A 155 15.48 -3.54 -15.39
C LYS A 155 14.69 -4.33 -14.33
N ARG A 156 15.26 -4.52 -13.14
CA ARG A 156 14.62 -5.19 -12.01
C ARG A 156 13.36 -4.47 -11.50
N MET A 157 13.31 -3.15 -11.67
CA MET A 157 12.22 -2.30 -11.19
C MET A 157 11.25 -1.90 -12.31
N PHE A 158 11.48 -2.36 -13.56
CA PHE A 158 10.67 -1.99 -14.73
C PHE A 158 9.17 -2.13 -14.46
N VAL A 159 8.73 -3.34 -14.09
CA VAL A 159 7.29 -3.63 -13.86
C VAL A 159 6.75 -2.85 -12.66
N SER A 160 7.55 -2.70 -11.59
CA SER A 160 7.14 -1.93 -10.40
C SER A 160 6.94 -0.45 -10.72
N CYS A 161 7.86 0.16 -11.48
CA CYS A 161 7.74 1.57 -11.89
C CYS A 161 6.56 1.77 -12.85
N TYR A 162 6.38 0.86 -13.82
CA TYR A 162 5.26 0.90 -14.76
C TYR A 162 3.91 0.85 -14.03
N ASP A 163 3.76 -0.09 -13.09
CA ASP A 163 2.54 -0.30 -12.31
C ASP A 163 2.18 0.90 -11.40
N MET A 164 3.18 1.66 -10.94
CA MET A 164 2.95 2.88 -10.16
C MET A 164 2.61 4.12 -11.00
N ILE A 165 2.91 4.10 -12.30
CA ILE A 165 2.55 5.20 -13.23
C ILE A 165 1.12 5.01 -13.75
N MET A 166 0.67 3.75 -13.94
CA MET A 166 -0.64 3.39 -14.50
C MET A 166 -1.76 3.33 -13.45
#